data_4d83353e9a64ddb23d9287a889878d83
#
_entry.id   4d83353e9a64ddb23d9287a889878d83
#
_cell.length_a   1.000
_cell.length_b   1.000
_cell.length_c   1.000
_cell.angle_alpha   90.00
_cell.angle_beta   90.00
_cell.angle_gamma   90.00
#
_symmetry.space_group_name_H-M   'P 1'
#
loop_
_entity.id
_entity.type
_entity.pdbx_description
1 polymer ?
#
loop_
_entity_poly.entity_id
_entity_poly.type
_entity_poly.pdbx_seq_one_letter_code
_entity_poly.pdbx_strand_id
1 'polypeptide(L)'
;MLRQTKIHLLNYIESRTDNNIALFVSLNKPHSRLTESGVELRLREMGKKLGVEKVHPHKFRRTMATRAIEKGMPIEQVQKILGHEQIDTTLRYAMVNQNNVKLSHQKYIS
;
A
#
# COMPACT_ATOMS: atom_id res chain seq x y z
N MET A 1 -4.84 -11.87 7.44
CA MET A 1 -4.01 -10.71 7.06
C MET A 1 -3.57 -9.86 8.24
N LEU A 2 -4.48 -9.36 9.05
CA LEU A 2 -4.13 -8.54 10.23
C LEU A 2 -3.23 -9.28 11.22
N ARG A 3 -3.45 -10.58 11.41
CA ARG A 3 -2.65 -11.40 12.33
C ARG A 3 -1.19 -11.51 11.89
N GLN A 4 -0.95 -11.73 10.59
CA GLN A 4 0.40 -11.81 10.04
C GLN A 4 1.11 -10.46 10.12
N THR A 5 0.42 -9.38 9.81
CA THR A 5 0.97 -8.02 9.92
C THR A 5 1.39 -7.73 11.35
N LYS A 6 0.57 -8.09 12.33
CA LYS A 6 0.86 -7.89 13.76
C LYS A 6 2.13 -8.66 14.16
N ILE A 7 2.26 -9.90 13.75
CA ILE A 7 3.42 -10.75 14.07
C ILE A 7 4.70 -10.13 13.50
N HIS A 8 4.68 -9.74 12.24
CA HIS A 8 5.84 -9.14 11.59
C HIS A 8 6.22 -7.81 12.22
N LEU A 9 5.24 -6.98 12.57
CA LEU A 9 5.49 -5.71 13.23
C LEU A 9 6.09 -5.90 14.62
N LEU A 10 5.56 -6.81 15.41
CA LEU A 10 6.11 -7.11 16.73
C LEU A 10 7.55 -7.64 16.64
N ASN A 11 7.82 -8.55 15.71
CA ASN A 11 9.17 -9.06 15.49
C ASN A 11 10.14 -7.95 15.09
N TYR A 12 9.70 -7.03 14.25
CA TYR A 12 10.50 -5.87 13.87
C TYR A 12 10.82 -4.98 15.08
N ILE A 13 9.84 -4.66 15.89
CA ILE A 13 10.03 -3.82 17.09
C ILE A 13 11.00 -4.48 18.06
N GLU A 14 10.87 -5.78 18.31
CA GLU A 14 11.75 -6.53 19.18
C GLU A 14 13.19 -6.60 18.66
N SER A 15 13.38 -6.59 17.35
CA SER A 15 14.71 -6.62 16.73
C SER A 15 15.46 -5.30 16.81
N ARG A 16 14.76 -4.20 17.14
CA ARG A 16 15.39 -2.87 17.16
C ARG A 16 16.29 -2.69 18.38
N THR A 17 17.41 -2.02 18.12
CA THR A 17 18.41 -1.70 19.16
C THR A 17 18.61 -0.20 19.37
N ASP A 18 17.88 0.62 18.60
CA ASP A 18 17.95 2.09 18.68
C ASP A 18 16.92 2.66 19.65
N ASN A 19 17.04 3.97 19.95
CA ASN A 19 16.15 4.70 20.84
C ASN A 19 15.25 5.69 20.09
N ASN A 20 15.15 5.61 18.76
CA ASN A 20 14.33 6.55 17.99
C ASN A 20 12.84 6.29 18.25
N ILE A 21 12.09 7.38 18.43
CA ILE A 21 10.65 7.29 18.66
C ILE A 21 9.84 6.94 17.40
N ALA A 22 10.44 7.07 16.22
CA ALA A 22 9.79 6.69 14.98
C ALA A 22 9.55 5.18 14.92
N LEU A 23 8.40 4.77 14.40
CA LEU A 23 8.09 3.34 14.24
C LEU A 23 9.06 2.67 13.28
N PHE A 24 9.33 3.29 12.13
CA PHE A 24 10.25 2.77 11.14
C PHE A 24 11.50 3.61 11.05
N VAL A 25 12.66 2.96 11.13
CA VAL A 25 13.97 3.59 11.11
C VAL A 25 14.86 2.97 10.04
N SER A 26 15.89 3.70 9.62
CA SER A 26 16.89 3.19 8.70
C SER A 26 17.67 2.04 9.33
N LEU A 27 18.03 1.04 8.54
CA LEU A 27 18.89 -0.06 8.97
C LEU A 27 20.33 0.39 9.15
N ASN A 28 20.72 1.47 8.50
CA ASN A 28 22.06 2.04 8.60
C ASN A 28 22.14 3.01 9.76
N LYS A 29 23.26 3.00 10.49
CA LYS A 29 23.50 3.99 11.53
C LYS A 29 23.55 5.40 10.93
N PRO A 30 22.94 6.41 11.55
CA PRO A 30 22.49 6.45 12.97
C PRO A 30 21.03 5.98 13.23
N HIS A 31 20.45 5.13 12.45
CA HIS A 31 19.07 4.64 12.60
C HIS A 31 18.05 5.76 12.77
N SER A 32 18.10 6.72 11.85
CA SER A 32 17.15 7.83 11.82
C SER A 32 15.80 7.39 11.25
N ARG A 33 14.78 8.21 11.48
CA ARG A 33 13.43 7.98 10.93
C ARG A 33 13.51 7.67 9.43
N LEU A 34 12.82 6.62 9.01
CA LEU A 34 12.73 6.26 7.60
C LEU A 34 12.05 7.38 6.80
N THR A 35 12.66 7.78 5.70
CA THR A 35 12.14 8.83 4.82
C THR A 35 11.42 8.24 3.62
N GLU A 36 10.60 9.05 2.93
CA GLU A 36 9.97 8.63 1.68
C GLU A 36 11.01 8.19 0.65
N SER A 37 12.09 8.97 0.52
CA SER A 37 13.20 8.63 -0.40
C SER A 37 13.84 7.30 -0.04
N GLY A 38 13.99 7.01 1.25
CA GLY A 38 14.54 5.74 1.72
C GLY A 38 13.65 4.55 1.34
N VAL A 39 12.34 4.69 1.48
CA VAL A 39 11.38 3.66 1.08
C VAL A 39 11.43 3.45 -0.44
N GLU A 40 11.41 4.52 -1.21
CA GLU A 40 11.48 4.45 -2.68
C GLU A 40 12.75 3.75 -3.16
N LEU A 41 13.89 4.11 -2.59
CA LEU A 41 15.17 3.49 -2.92
C LEU A 41 15.17 2.00 -2.62
N ARG A 42 14.67 1.62 -1.44
CA ARG A 42 14.61 0.22 -1.03
C ARG A 42 13.71 -0.60 -1.95
N LEU A 43 12.55 -0.09 -2.31
CA LEU A 43 11.64 -0.76 -3.24
C LEU A 43 12.26 -0.90 -4.63
N ARG A 44 12.98 0.12 -5.09
CA ARG A 44 13.70 0.06 -6.36
C ARG A 44 14.77 -1.02 -6.36
N GLU A 45 15.54 -1.12 -5.30
CA GLU A 45 16.57 -2.16 -5.15
C GLU A 45 15.95 -3.57 -5.12
N MET A 46 14.87 -3.75 -4.39
CA MET A 46 14.13 -5.02 -4.36
C MET A 46 13.58 -5.39 -5.74
N GLY A 47 13.04 -4.41 -6.45
CA GLY A 47 12.55 -4.61 -7.82
C GLY A 47 13.66 -5.07 -8.76
N LYS A 48 14.84 -4.45 -8.69
CA LYS A 48 15.99 -4.86 -9.50
C LYS A 48 16.40 -6.30 -9.24
N LYS A 49 16.43 -6.71 -7.97
CA LYS A 49 16.77 -8.09 -7.59
C LYS A 49 15.79 -9.10 -8.14
N LEU A 50 14.52 -8.74 -8.23
CA LEU A 50 13.44 -9.61 -8.70
C LEU A 50 13.15 -9.49 -10.19
N GLY A 51 13.87 -8.62 -10.89
CA GLY A 51 13.63 -8.37 -12.32
C GLY A 51 12.35 -7.60 -12.62
N VAL A 52 11.80 -6.89 -11.64
CA VAL A 52 10.60 -6.08 -11.78
C VAL A 52 10.99 -4.61 -11.94
N GLU A 53 10.54 -3.98 -13.00
CA GLU A 53 10.80 -2.57 -13.26
C GLU A 53 9.79 -1.67 -12.57
N LYS A 54 10.22 -0.43 -12.27
CA LYS A 54 9.37 0.66 -11.76
C LYS A 54 8.60 0.29 -10.48
N VAL A 55 9.26 -0.33 -9.52
CA VAL A 55 8.66 -0.61 -8.21
C VAL A 55 8.75 0.64 -7.34
N HIS A 56 7.60 1.22 -7.00
CA HIS A 56 7.52 2.42 -6.16
C HIS A 56 6.22 2.42 -5.33
N PRO A 57 6.16 3.22 -4.23
CA PRO A 57 5.03 3.18 -3.29
C PRO A 57 3.66 3.41 -3.93
N HIS A 58 3.54 4.31 -4.90
CA HIS A 58 2.25 4.59 -5.54
C HIS A 58 1.66 3.37 -6.27
N LYS A 59 2.51 2.49 -6.81
CA LYS A 59 2.04 1.25 -7.41
C LYS A 59 1.39 0.33 -6.38
N PHE A 60 1.98 0.22 -5.20
CA PHE A 60 1.38 -0.58 -4.11
C PHE A 60 0.04 0.00 -3.67
N ARG A 61 -0.04 1.32 -3.51
CA ARG A 61 -1.29 1.98 -3.14
C ARG A 61 -2.38 1.75 -4.18
N ARG A 62 -2.05 1.90 -5.45
CA ARG A 62 -2.97 1.68 -6.56
C ARG A 62 -3.44 0.23 -6.63
N THR A 63 -2.54 -0.71 -6.50
CA THR A 63 -2.87 -2.14 -6.49
C THR A 63 -3.76 -2.50 -5.31
N MET A 64 -3.45 -2.00 -4.12
CA MET A 64 -4.26 -2.22 -2.92
C MET A 64 -5.67 -1.68 -3.10
N ALA A 65 -5.79 -0.45 -3.58
CA ALA A 65 -7.09 0.19 -3.81
C ALA A 65 -7.92 -0.57 -4.84
N THR A 66 -7.32 -0.95 -5.95
CA THR A 66 -7.98 -1.70 -7.00
C THR A 66 -8.49 -3.04 -6.48
N ARG A 67 -7.66 -3.79 -5.77
CA ARG A 67 -8.04 -5.09 -5.20
C ARG A 67 -9.13 -4.96 -4.14
N ALA A 68 -9.05 -3.94 -3.29
CA ALA A 68 -10.06 -3.71 -2.26
C ALA A 68 -11.42 -3.46 -2.90
N ILE A 69 -11.47 -2.68 -3.97
CA ILE A 69 -12.70 -2.37 -4.70
C ILE A 69 -13.22 -3.61 -5.42
N GLU A 70 -12.36 -4.38 -6.06
CA GLU A 70 -12.74 -5.64 -6.70
C GLU A 70 -13.36 -6.63 -5.71
N LYS A 71 -12.90 -6.61 -4.47
CA LYS A 71 -13.44 -7.44 -3.39
C LYS A 71 -14.72 -6.87 -2.75
N GLY A 72 -15.17 -5.73 -3.20
CA GLY A 72 -16.43 -5.13 -2.75
C GLY A 72 -16.32 -4.04 -1.71
N MET A 73 -15.13 -3.56 -1.38
CA MET A 73 -14.98 -2.44 -0.45
C MET A 73 -15.52 -1.15 -1.06
N PRO A 74 -16.38 -0.40 -0.35
CA PRO A 74 -16.87 0.89 -0.85
C PRO A 74 -15.73 1.90 -1.06
N ILE A 75 -15.86 2.72 -2.10
CA ILE A 75 -14.85 3.73 -2.45
C ILE A 75 -14.55 4.66 -1.28
N GLU A 76 -15.56 5.05 -0.52
CA GLU A 76 -15.40 5.96 0.62
C GLU A 76 -14.49 5.37 1.69
N GLN A 77 -14.56 4.05 1.91
CA GLN A 77 -13.68 3.37 2.85
C GLN A 77 -12.25 3.29 2.34
N VAL A 78 -12.08 3.02 1.04
CA VAL A 78 -10.75 3.01 0.41
C VAL A 78 -10.10 4.38 0.53
N GLN A 79 -10.86 5.45 0.29
CA GLN A 79 -10.38 6.82 0.47
C GLN A 79 -9.87 7.07 1.89
N LYS A 80 -10.62 6.67 2.90
CA LYS A 80 -10.22 6.84 4.29
C LYS A 80 -8.94 6.09 4.64
N ILE A 81 -8.80 4.86 4.16
CA ILE A 81 -7.60 4.04 4.39
C ILE A 81 -6.37 4.69 3.75
N LEU A 82 -6.52 5.25 2.57
CA LEU A 82 -5.43 5.89 1.85
C LEU A 82 -5.07 7.28 2.38
N GLY A 83 -5.87 7.84 3.26
CA GLY A 83 -5.57 9.13 3.89
C GLY A 83 -5.63 10.32 2.95
N HIS A 84 -6.78 10.49 2.30
CA HIS A 84 -6.88 11.37 1.16
C HIS A 84 -6.72 12.82 1.29
N GLU A 85 -5.76 13.28 0.55
CA GLU A 85 -5.77 14.66 0.02
C GLU A 85 -5.91 14.69 -1.50
N GLN A 86 -5.66 13.59 -2.20
CA GLN A 86 -5.73 13.56 -3.67
C GLN A 86 -6.51 12.35 -4.17
N ILE A 87 -7.67 12.65 -4.66
CA ILE A 87 -8.67 11.68 -5.06
C ILE A 87 -8.51 11.25 -6.53
N ASP A 88 -7.76 12.01 -7.34
CA ASP A 88 -7.99 12.07 -8.78
C ASP A 88 -7.67 10.80 -9.57
N THR A 89 -6.48 10.21 -9.47
CA THR A 89 -6.14 9.08 -10.33
C THR A 89 -6.61 7.75 -9.77
N THR A 90 -6.38 7.52 -8.48
CA THR A 90 -6.78 6.27 -7.82
C THR A 90 -8.30 6.14 -7.78
N LEU A 91 -9.00 7.25 -7.54
CA LEU A 91 -10.45 7.25 -7.47
C LEU A 91 -11.10 7.04 -8.83
N ARG A 92 -10.59 7.67 -9.88
CA ARG A 92 -11.07 7.45 -11.24
C ARG A 92 -10.96 6.00 -11.66
N TYR A 93 -9.83 5.38 -11.36
CA TYR A 93 -9.59 3.97 -11.63
C TYR A 93 -10.59 3.09 -10.88
N ALA A 94 -10.80 3.41 -9.62
CA ALA A 94 -11.74 2.74 -8.75
C ALA A 94 -13.19 2.87 -9.22
N MET A 95 -13.59 4.06 -9.66
CA MET A 95 -14.92 4.31 -10.20
C MET A 95 -15.18 3.51 -11.48
N VAL A 96 -14.20 3.42 -12.36
CA VAL A 96 -14.29 2.60 -13.58
C VAL A 96 -14.51 1.12 -13.20
N ASN A 97 -13.74 0.60 -12.25
CA ASN A 97 -13.89 -0.77 -11.80
C ASN A 97 -15.23 -1.04 -11.14
N GLN A 98 -15.75 -0.13 -10.32
CA GLN A 98 -17.08 -0.27 -9.73
C GLN A 98 -18.18 -0.27 -10.78
N ASN A 99 -18.08 0.59 -11.76
CA ASN A 99 -19.05 0.62 -12.86
C ASN A 99 -19.02 -0.67 -13.65
N ASN A 100 -17.85 -1.22 -13.91
CA ASN A 100 -17.69 -2.50 -14.59
C ASN A 100 -18.31 -3.65 -13.79
N VAL A 101 -18.12 -3.68 -12.48
CA VAL A 101 -18.74 -4.68 -11.61
C VAL A 101 -20.26 -4.56 -11.62
N LYS A 102 -20.80 -3.33 -11.53
CA LYS A 102 -22.23 -3.07 -11.62
C LYS A 102 -22.82 -3.54 -12.96
N LEU A 103 -22.17 -3.21 -14.05
CA LEU A 103 -22.60 -3.61 -15.38
C LEU A 103 -22.58 -5.13 -15.53
N SER A 104 -21.54 -5.78 -15.05
CA SER A 104 -21.46 -7.26 -15.05
C SER A 104 -22.58 -7.87 -14.23
N HIS A 105 -22.84 -7.33 -13.04
CA HIS A 105 -23.92 -7.81 -12.18
C HIS A 105 -25.29 -7.65 -12.87
N GLN A 106 -25.56 -6.49 -13.44
CA GLN A 106 -26.82 -6.26 -14.18
C GLN A 106 -26.96 -7.17 -15.38
N LYS A 107 -25.87 -7.43 -16.09
CA LYS A 107 -25.87 -8.27 -17.29
C LYS A 107 -26.08 -9.75 -17.01
N TYR A 108 -25.45 -10.27 -15.93
CA TYR A 108 -25.37 -11.71 -15.69
C TYR A 108 -26.24 -12.22 -14.53
N ILE A 109 -26.69 -11.39 -13.63
CA ILE A 109 -27.39 -11.79 -12.42
C ILE A 109 -28.84 -11.26 -12.36
N SER A 110 -29.09 -10.10 -12.91
CA SER A 110 -30.48 -9.59 -13.02
C SER A 110 -31.15 -10.12 -14.31
#